data_ea24a550f8f57de05dea12c962c0066d
#
_entry.id   ea24a550f8f57de05dea12c962c0066d
#
_cell.length_a   1.000
_cell.length_b   1.000
_cell.length_c   1.000
_cell.angle_alpha   90.00
_cell.angle_beta   90.00
_cell.angle_gamma   90.00
#
_symmetry.space_group_name_H-M   'P 1'
#
loop_
_entity.id
_entity.type
_entity.pdbx_description
1 polymer ?
#
loop_
_entity_poly.entity_id
_entity_poly.type
_entity_poly.pdbx_seq_one_letter_code
_entity_poly.pdbx_strand_id
1 'polypeptide(L)'
;MLYSTLALTGKFTLDELKEFRQWGSPTPGHPEVDIMRGIENTSGPLGQGHTFAVGAAIAAKFLKARFDEVMNQTIYAYISDGGIQEEISQGSGRIAGALGLDNLIMFYDSNDIQLSTETKDVTVEDTAMKYEAWGWNVLSINGNDPDEIRAAIKEAQAEKERPTLIIGKTVMGKGARKADGSSYEANCATHGAPLGGDAYVNTIKNLGGDPTNPFVIFPEVAELYAKRAEELKKIVAEKYAKKAAWAKANPELAAKLELFFSGKAPKVDWAAIEQKAGSATRAASATVLGLSLIHISEPTRLRRI
;
A
#
# COMPACT_ATOMS: atom_id res chain seq x y z
N MET A 1 2.15 10.03 9.61
CA MET A 1 0.84 9.33 9.56
C MET A 1 0.96 7.85 9.85
N LEU A 2 1.79 7.06 9.14
CA LEU A 2 1.92 5.60 9.33
C LEU A 2 2.16 5.22 10.79
N TYR A 3 3.25 5.68 11.39
CA TYR A 3 3.61 5.31 12.77
C TYR A 3 2.58 5.74 13.80
N SER A 4 1.95 6.92 13.62
CA SER A 4 0.88 7.38 14.53
C SER A 4 -0.33 6.44 14.48
N THR A 5 -0.75 6.02 13.27
CA THR A 5 -1.82 5.03 13.11
C THR A 5 -1.45 3.69 13.75
N LEU A 6 -0.23 3.21 13.52
CA LEU A 6 0.26 1.96 14.11
C LEU A 6 0.38 2.05 15.64
N ALA A 7 0.74 3.22 16.19
CA ALA A 7 0.74 3.43 17.64
C ALA A 7 -0.68 3.35 18.23
N LEU A 8 -1.69 3.95 17.56
CA LEU A 8 -3.08 3.84 17.98
C LEU A 8 -3.62 2.40 17.91
N THR A 9 -3.00 1.54 17.11
CA THR A 9 -3.30 0.10 17.10
C THR A 9 -2.44 -0.73 18.05
N GLY A 10 -1.60 -0.10 18.87
CA GLY A 10 -0.74 -0.76 19.84
C GLY A 10 0.53 -1.42 19.26
N LYS A 11 0.91 -1.07 18.03
CA LYS A 11 2.11 -1.61 17.37
C LYS A 11 3.38 -0.81 17.68
N PHE A 12 3.24 0.44 18.07
CA PHE A 12 4.31 1.33 18.52
C PHE A 12 3.89 2.03 19.82
N THR A 13 4.87 2.40 20.62
CA THR A 13 4.66 3.22 21.81
C THR A 13 4.75 4.72 21.47
N LEU A 14 4.22 5.58 22.34
CA LEU A 14 4.40 7.03 22.19
C LEU A 14 5.88 7.44 22.33
N ASP A 15 6.66 6.72 23.14
CA ASP A 15 8.09 7.02 23.30
C ASP A 15 8.87 6.69 22.01
N GLU A 16 8.55 5.60 21.32
CA GLU A 16 9.11 5.32 20.00
C GLU A 16 8.74 6.39 18.96
N LEU A 17 7.54 6.99 19.06
CA LEU A 17 7.14 8.10 18.18
C LEU A 17 7.94 9.37 18.46
N LYS A 18 8.33 9.65 19.71
CA LYS A 18 9.18 10.79 20.07
C LYS A 18 10.57 10.69 19.47
N GLU A 19 11.03 9.46 19.22
CA GLU A 19 12.31 9.16 18.57
C GLU A 19 12.26 9.15 17.04
N PHE A 20 11.19 9.69 16.44
CA PHE A 20 11.03 9.73 14.99
C PHE A 20 12.24 10.36 14.28
N ARG A 21 12.82 9.65 13.32
CA ARG A 21 14.02 10.04 12.54
C ARG A 21 15.32 10.12 13.38
N GLN A 22 15.33 9.67 14.62
CA GLN A 22 16.57 9.57 15.40
C GLN A 22 17.35 8.33 14.99
N TRP A 23 18.68 8.39 15.16
CA TRP A 23 19.56 7.26 14.84
C TRP A 23 19.23 6.05 15.72
N GLY A 24 19.05 4.89 15.07
CA GLY A 24 18.70 3.64 15.77
C GLY A 24 17.25 3.53 16.23
N SER A 25 16.41 4.54 15.95
CA SER A 25 14.99 4.49 16.25
C SER A 25 14.25 3.49 15.36
N PRO A 26 13.21 2.79 15.86
CA PRO A 26 12.33 1.96 15.04
C PRO A 26 11.36 2.76 14.16
N THR A 27 11.43 4.09 14.19
CA THR A 27 10.59 4.99 13.40
C THR A 27 11.42 5.86 12.44
N PRO A 28 12.16 5.25 11.48
CA PRO A 28 12.94 6.01 10.49
C PRO A 28 12.04 6.87 9.60
N GLY A 29 12.61 7.91 9.00
CA GLY A 29 11.88 8.83 8.10
C GLY A 29 11.31 8.16 6.85
N HIS A 30 11.98 7.12 6.36
CA HIS A 30 11.48 6.20 5.32
C HIS A 30 11.24 4.86 6.00
N PRO A 31 9.97 4.41 6.10
CA PRO A 31 9.63 3.16 6.77
C PRO A 31 10.32 1.96 6.12
N GLU A 32 10.82 1.06 6.94
CA GLU A 32 11.34 -0.23 6.51
C GLU A 32 10.36 -1.35 6.88
N VAL A 33 10.38 -2.43 6.10
CA VAL A 33 9.50 -3.57 6.31
C VAL A 33 9.69 -4.13 7.72
N ASP A 34 8.59 -4.17 8.47
CA ASP A 34 8.48 -4.82 9.79
C ASP A 34 7.06 -5.37 9.92
N ILE A 35 6.89 -6.58 9.42
CA ILE A 35 5.58 -7.25 9.35
C ILE A 35 4.95 -7.39 10.75
N MET A 36 5.77 -7.62 11.78
CA MET A 36 5.28 -7.78 13.15
C MET A 36 4.69 -6.48 13.70
N ARG A 37 5.19 -5.35 13.25
CA ARG A 37 4.67 -4.02 13.60
C ARG A 37 3.65 -3.47 12.60
N GLY A 38 3.36 -4.22 11.52
CA GLY A 38 2.36 -3.85 10.51
C GLY A 38 2.89 -2.97 9.39
N ILE A 39 4.21 -2.94 9.16
CA ILE A 39 4.83 -2.27 8.03
C ILE A 39 5.11 -3.32 6.96
N GLU A 40 4.28 -3.36 5.94
CA GLU A 40 4.28 -4.44 4.94
C GLU A 40 5.27 -4.22 3.80
N ASN A 41 5.79 -2.99 3.63
CA ASN A 41 6.71 -2.65 2.56
C ASN A 41 7.74 -1.61 3.01
N THR A 42 8.99 -1.77 2.57
CA THR A 42 10.00 -0.71 2.66
C THR A 42 9.68 0.37 1.66
N SER A 43 9.57 1.62 2.11
CA SER A 43 9.30 2.78 1.26
C SER A 43 10.40 3.83 1.42
N GLY A 44 10.44 4.76 0.46
CA GLY A 44 11.49 5.77 0.29
C GLY A 44 11.76 5.97 -1.18
N PRO A 45 12.26 4.98 -1.94
CA PRO A 45 12.34 5.07 -3.38
C PRO A 45 10.94 5.18 -4.00
N LEU A 46 10.67 6.31 -4.67
CA LEU A 46 9.37 6.59 -5.27
C LEU A 46 9.02 5.55 -6.35
N GLY A 47 7.76 5.19 -6.45
CA GLY A 47 7.23 4.23 -7.42
C GLY A 47 7.40 2.75 -7.06
N GLN A 48 8.35 2.37 -6.21
CA GLN A 48 8.55 0.96 -5.85
C GLN A 48 7.37 0.37 -5.09
N GLY A 49 6.77 1.11 -4.16
CA GLY A 49 5.56 0.69 -3.44
C GLY A 49 4.38 0.40 -4.35
N HIS A 50 4.24 1.16 -5.43
CA HIS A 50 3.26 0.93 -6.50
C HIS A 50 3.45 -0.43 -7.17
N THR A 51 4.67 -0.71 -7.60
CA THR A 51 5.03 -1.98 -8.23
C THR A 51 4.81 -3.15 -7.28
N PHE A 52 5.17 -2.97 -6.01
CA PHE A 52 4.92 -3.96 -4.96
C PHE A 52 3.42 -4.25 -4.81
N ALA A 53 2.57 -3.20 -4.75
CA ALA A 53 1.12 -3.35 -4.60
C ALA A 53 0.49 -4.07 -5.81
N VAL A 54 0.94 -3.76 -7.03
CA VAL A 54 0.48 -4.46 -8.25
C VAL A 54 0.90 -5.93 -8.21
N GLY A 55 2.15 -6.23 -7.83
CA GLY A 55 2.62 -7.61 -7.65
C GLY A 55 1.83 -8.36 -6.59
N ALA A 56 1.52 -7.73 -5.46
CA ALA A 56 0.68 -8.31 -4.41
C ALA A 56 -0.75 -8.58 -4.88
N ALA A 57 -1.34 -7.67 -5.69
CA ALA A 57 -2.68 -7.86 -6.26
C ALA A 57 -2.73 -9.04 -7.24
N ILE A 58 -1.70 -9.18 -8.10
CA ILE A 58 -1.56 -10.34 -8.99
C ILE A 58 -1.46 -11.63 -8.16
N ALA A 59 -0.59 -11.65 -7.14
CA ALA A 59 -0.41 -12.81 -6.27
C ALA A 59 -1.71 -13.17 -5.53
N ALA A 60 -2.45 -12.19 -5.03
CA ALA A 60 -3.73 -12.41 -4.36
C ALA A 60 -4.78 -13.03 -5.30
N LYS A 61 -4.89 -12.53 -6.55
CA LYS A 61 -5.78 -13.16 -7.56
C LYS A 61 -5.35 -14.58 -7.90
N PHE A 62 -4.06 -14.82 -8.04
CA PHE A 62 -3.52 -16.16 -8.27
C PHE A 62 -3.87 -17.12 -7.12
N LEU A 63 -3.66 -16.68 -5.87
CA LEU A 63 -3.98 -17.49 -4.69
C LEU A 63 -5.49 -17.74 -4.57
N LYS A 64 -6.33 -16.72 -4.82
CA LYS A 64 -7.78 -16.87 -4.85
C LYS A 64 -8.23 -17.89 -5.90
N ALA A 65 -7.72 -17.80 -7.12
CA ALA A 65 -8.06 -18.73 -8.20
C ALA A 65 -7.68 -20.17 -7.88
N ARG A 66 -6.71 -20.39 -6.99
CA ARG A 66 -6.17 -21.70 -6.63
C ARG A 66 -6.74 -22.27 -5.33
N PHE A 67 -7.06 -21.39 -4.37
CA PHE A 67 -7.45 -21.75 -3.01
C PHE A 67 -8.79 -21.14 -2.58
N ASP A 68 -9.58 -20.70 -3.56
CA ASP A 68 -10.91 -20.15 -3.35
C ASP A 68 -10.95 -18.87 -2.46
N GLU A 69 -12.11 -18.58 -1.92
CA GLU A 69 -12.39 -17.37 -1.12
C GLU A 69 -11.58 -17.26 0.19
N VAL A 70 -10.97 -18.35 0.65
CA VAL A 70 -10.09 -18.27 1.85
C VAL A 70 -8.82 -17.45 1.60
N MET A 71 -8.48 -17.23 0.33
CA MET A 71 -7.36 -16.41 -0.13
C MET A 71 -7.80 -15.15 -0.90
N ASN A 72 -9.04 -14.73 -0.70
CA ASN A 72 -9.55 -13.51 -1.32
C ASN A 72 -9.10 -12.27 -0.53
N GLN A 73 -8.17 -11.51 -1.09
CA GLN A 73 -7.57 -10.33 -0.47
C GLN A 73 -7.70 -9.11 -1.38
N THR A 74 -8.03 -7.97 -0.78
CA THR A 74 -7.94 -6.65 -1.41
C THR A 74 -6.64 -5.99 -1.00
N ILE A 75 -5.93 -5.44 -1.96
CA ILE A 75 -4.68 -4.71 -1.75
C ILE A 75 -4.98 -3.22 -1.78
N TYR A 76 -4.51 -2.52 -0.77
CA TYR A 76 -4.62 -1.07 -0.67
C TYR A 76 -3.23 -0.45 -0.81
N ALA A 77 -3.13 0.60 -1.60
CA ALA A 77 -1.89 1.35 -1.77
C ALA A 77 -2.16 2.84 -1.62
N TYR A 78 -1.16 3.57 -1.14
CA TYR A 78 -1.19 5.01 -0.99
C TYR A 78 -0.03 5.61 -1.79
N ILE A 79 -0.28 6.62 -2.59
CA ILE A 79 0.70 7.24 -3.46
C ILE A 79 0.58 8.76 -3.43
N SER A 80 1.69 9.44 -3.65
CA SER A 80 1.82 10.91 -3.68
C SER A 80 2.07 11.44 -5.10
N ASP A 81 2.08 12.77 -5.23
CA ASP A 81 2.36 13.47 -6.50
C ASP A 81 3.68 13.03 -7.14
N GLY A 82 4.77 12.96 -6.38
CA GLY A 82 6.05 12.48 -6.91
C GLY A 82 6.02 11.00 -7.28
N GLY A 83 5.39 10.17 -6.45
CA GLY A 83 5.32 8.74 -6.67
C GLY A 83 4.53 8.35 -7.93
N ILE A 84 3.44 9.06 -8.24
CA ILE A 84 2.59 8.73 -9.39
C ILE A 84 3.24 9.11 -10.73
N GLN A 85 4.21 10.02 -10.71
CA GLN A 85 4.96 10.48 -11.89
C GLN A 85 6.07 9.50 -12.30
N GLU A 86 6.53 8.65 -11.38
CA GLU A 86 7.60 7.70 -11.67
C GLU A 86 7.24 6.74 -12.80
N GLU A 87 8.13 6.50 -13.74
CA GLU A 87 7.91 5.61 -14.89
C GLU A 87 7.56 4.19 -14.45
N ILE A 88 8.16 3.71 -13.36
CA ILE A 88 7.86 2.39 -12.81
C ILE A 88 6.43 2.31 -12.25
N SER A 89 5.91 3.39 -11.67
CA SER A 89 4.51 3.52 -11.24
C SER A 89 3.57 3.46 -12.43
N GLN A 90 3.88 4.19 -13.49
CA GLN A 90 3.09 4.23 -14.71
C GLN A 90 3.09 2.87 -15.43
N GLY A 91 4.24 2.21 -15.52
CA GLY A 91 4.35 0.85 -16.05
C GLY A 91 3.49 -0.15 -15.28
N SER A 92 3.54 -0.09 -13.95
CA SER A 92 2.73 -0.91 -13.06
C SER A 92 1.23 -0.60 -13.19
N GLY A 93 0.86 0.68 -13.29
CA GLY A 93 -0.52 1.12 -13.51
C GLY A 93 -1.11 0.55 -14.81
N ARG A 94 -0.35 0.58 -15.90
CA ARG A 94 -0.76 -0.03 -17.19
C ARG A 94 -0.98 -1.53 -17.07
N ILE A 95 -0.10 -2.24 -16.37
CA ILE A 95 -0.23 -3.68 -16.13
C ILE A 95 -1.48 -3.98 -15.32
N ALA A 96 -1.72 -3.22 -14.25
CA ALA A 96 -2.88 -3.42 -13.39
C ALA A 96 -4.21 -3.25 -14.13
N GLY A 97 -4.32 -2.20 -14.97
CA GLY A 97 -5.49 -1.98 -15.82
C GLY A 97 -5.67 -3.08 -16.86
N ALA A 98 -4.60 -3.45 -17.57
CA ALA A 98 -4.63 -4.51 -18.59
C ALA A 98 -5.03 -5.89 -18.01
N LEU A 99 -4.66 -6.17 -16.77
CA LEU A 99 -5.02 -7.42 -16.07
C LEU A 99 -6.37 -7.34 -15.35
N GLY A 100 -7.03 -6.18 -15.30
CA GLY A 100 -8.29 -6.01 -14.59
C GLY A 100 -8.16 -6.38 -13.10
N LEU A 101 -7.18 -5.80 -12.39
CA LEU A 101 -6.92 -6.12 -10.98
C LEU A 101 -7.96 -5.45 -10.07
N ASP A 102 -9.20 -5.94 -10.08
CA ASP A 102 -10.33 -5.44 -9.27
C ASP A 102 -10.10 -5.50 -7.75
N ASN A 103 -9.08 -6.23 -7.33
CA ASN A 103 -8.64 -6.33 -5.95
C ASN A 103 -7.56 -5.32 -5.56
N LEU A 104 -7.25 -4.33 -6.43
CA LEU A 104 -6.31 -3.24 -6.16
C LEU A 104 -7.05 -1.92 -6.03
N ILE A 105 -6.95 -1.28 -4.88
CA ILE A 105 -7.50 0.05 -4.60
C ILE A 105 -6.34 0.96 -4.21
N MET A 106 -6.12 2.02 -4.97
CA MET A 106 -5.06 2.99 -4.72
C MET A 106 -5.65 4.35 -4.37
N PHE A 107 -5.12 4.98 -3.33
CA PHE A 107 -5.42 6.36 -2.96
C PHE A 107 -4.26 7.25 -3.37
N TYR A 108 -4.52 8.18 -4.26
CA TYR A 108 -3.58 9.22 -4.66
C TYR A 108 -3.83 10.49 -3.85
N ASP A 109 -2.86 10.84 -3.01
CA ASP A 109 -2.81 12.11 -2.28
C ASP A 109 -2.34 13.22 -3.23
N SER A 110 -3.32 13.84 -3.88
CA SER A 110 -3.11 14.91 -4.86
C SER A 110 -3.13 16.27 -4.15
N ASN A 111 -1.97 16.72 -3.70
CA ASN A 111 -1.84 17.97 -2.95
C ASN A 111 -1.12 19.08 -3.73
N ASP A 112 -0.71 18.82 -4.97
CA ASP A 112 -0.03 19.72 -5.91
C ASP A 112 1.36 20.18 -5.49
N ILE A 113 1.93 19.64 -4.40
CA ILE A 113 3.22 20.09 -3.87
C ILE A 113 4.25 18.96 -3.97
N GLN A 114 5.41 19.29 -4.51
CA GLN A 114 6.57 18.43 -4.53
C GLN A 114 7.68 19.00 -3.64
N LEU A 115 8.85 18.35 -3.61
CA LEU A 115 9.95 18.73 -2.72
C LEU A 115 10.37 20.19 -2.87
N SER A 116 10.43 20.72 -4.09
CA SER A 116 10.96 22.05 -4.38
C SER A 116 10.04 22.93 -5.23
N THR A 117 8.90 22.40 -5.71
CA THR A 117 8.03 23.14 -6.63
C THR A 117 6.58 22.60 -6.57
N GLU A 118 5.69 23.22 -7.33
CA GLU A 118 4.34 22.72 -7.53
C GLU A 118 4.30 21.69 -8.67
N THR A 119 3.35 20.74 -8.61
CA THR A 119 3.21 19.69 -9.63
C THR A 119 3.03 20.24 -11.04
N LYS A 120 2.29 21.36 -11.20
CA LYS A 120 2.06 22.01 -12.49
C LYS A 120 3.34 22.52 -13.18
N ASP A 121 4.41 22.75 -12.41
CA ASP A 121 5.70 23.21 -12.95
C ASP A 121 6.53 22.04 -13.52
N VAL A 122 6.13 20.80 -13.22
CA VAL A 122 6.86 19.59 -13.58
C VAL A 122 6.11 18.78 -14.64
N THR A 123 4.80 18.71 -14.55
CA THR A 123 3.96 17.92 -15.48
C THR A 123 2.67 18.64 -15.84
N VAL A 124 2.20 18.40 -17.07
CA VAL A 124 0.91 18.86 -17.58
C VAL A 124 -0.09 17.69 -17.79
N GLU A 125 0.28 16.52 -17.30
CA GLU A 125 -0.53 15.33 -17.48
C GLU A 125 -1.81 15.37 -16.64
N ASP A 126 -2.94 14.96 -17.25
CA ASP A 126 -4.16 14.65 -16.54
C ASP A 126 -4.11 13.20 -16.03
N THR A 127 -3.91 13.05 -14.73
CA THR A 127 -3.76 11.73 -14.09
C THR A 127 -5.07 10.93 -14.17
N ALA A 128 -6.23 11.57 -14.06
CA ALA A 128 -7.50 10.88 -14.16
C ALA A 128 -7.68 10.26 -15.56
N MET A 129 -7.58 11.09 -16.60
CA MET A 129 -7.68 10.63 -17.99
C MET A 129 -6.64 9.55 -18.33
N LYS A 130 -5.43 9.68 -17.80
CA LYS A 130 -4.35 8.71 -18.03
C LYS A 130 -4.68 7.33 -17.44
N TYR A 131 -5.17 7.26 -16.21
CA TYR A 131 -5.55 6.01 -15.57
C TYR A 131 -6.83 5.41 -16.16
N GLU A 132 -7.82 6.24 -16.53
CA GLU A 132 -9.00 5.80 -17.28
C GLU A 132 -8.60 5.14 -18.61
N ALA A 133 -7.69 5.75 -19.36
CA ALA A 133 -7.18 5.19 -20.62
C ALA A 133 -6.44 3.85 -20.42
N TRP A 134 -5.91 3.58 -19.23
CA TRP A 134 -5.31 2.29 -18.88
C TRP A 134 -6.34 1.27 -18.38
N GLY A 135 -7.62 1.62 -18.32
CA GLY A 135 -8.71 0.73 -17.91
C GLY A 135 -8.97 0.69 -16.40
N TRP A 136 -8.59 1.75 -15.67
CA TRP A 136 -8.92 1.90 -14.26
C TRP A 136 -10.30 2.53 -14.07
N ASN A 137 -10.96 2.18 -12.98
CA ASN A 137 -12.03 2.98 -12.39
C ASN A 137 -11.40 4.16 -11.62
N VAL A 138 -11.80 5.40 -11.91
CA VAL A 138 -11.21 6.59 -11.30
C VAL A 138 -12.27 7.37 -10.56
N LEU A 139 -12.02 7.68 -9.29
CA LEU A 139 -12.89 8.44 -8.42
C LEU A 139 -12.15 9.69 -7.94
N SER A 140 -12.71 10.87 -8.15
CA SER A 140 -12.14 12.14 -7.69
C SER A 140 -12.95 12.69 -6.53
N ILE A 141 -12.28 12.99 -5.41
CA ILE A 141 -12.93 13.38 -4.14
C ILE A 141 -12.17 14.51 -3.44
N ASN A 142 -12.82 15.16 -2.50
CA ASN A 142 -12.14 15.94 -1.47
C ASN A 142 -11.42 14.99 -0.50
N GLY A 143 -10.10 14.85 -0.65
CA GLY A 143 -9.27 13.95 0.16
C GLY A 143 -9.08 14.41 1.61
N ASN A 144 -9.66 15.54 2.01
CA ASN A 144 -9.75 16.01 3.39
C ASN A 144 -11.14 15.81 4.03
N ASP A 145 -12.10 15.25 3.28
CA ASP A 145 -13.43 14.93 3.78
C ASP A 145 -13.54 13.44 4.12
N PRO A 146 -13.69 13.06 5.42
CA PRO A 146 -13.79 11.68 5.81
C PRO A 146 -14.99 10.92 5.24
N ASP A 147 -16.09 11.61 4.95
CA ASP A 147 -17.31 10.97 4.45
C ASP A 147 -17.17 10.67 2.96
N GLU A 148 -16.58 11.58 2.18
CA GLU A 148 -16.24 11.33 0.78
C GLU A 148 -15.21 10.20 0.66
N ILE A 149 -14.19 10.15 1.53
CA ILE A 149 -13.20 9.06 1.56
C ILE A 149 -13.89 7.71 1.83
N ARG A 150 -14.79 7.64 2.82
CA ARG A 150 -15.53 6.41 3.14
C ARG A 150 -16.44 5.97 2.00
N ALA A 151 -17.10 6.90 1.34
CA ALA A 151 -17.96 6.63 0.18
C ALA A 151 -17.14 6.07 -0.98
N ALA A 152 -16.04 6.71 -1.34
CA ALA A 152 -15.15 6.27 -2.41
C ALA A 152 -14.53 4.89 -2.15
N ILE A 153 -14.11 4.59 -0.92
CA ILE A 153 -13.60 3.26 -0.55
C ILE A 153 -14.70 2.19 -0.72
N LYS A 154 -15.95 2.48 -0.32
CA LYS A 154 -17.07 1.54 -0.49
C LYS A 154 -17.38 1.31 -1.97
N GLU A 155 -17.36 2.35 -2.78
CA GLU A 155 -17.56 2.26 -4.22
C GLU A 155 -16.43 1.44 -4.87
N ALA A 156 -15.17 1.72 -4.52
CA ALA A 156 -14.03 0.95 -4.99
C ALA A 156 -14.09 -0.54 -4.61
N GLN A 157 -14.58 -0.86 -3.41
CA GLN A 157 -14.80 -2.25 -2.97
C GLN A 157 -15.93 -2.96 -3.73
N ALA A 158 -16.88 -2.20 -4.29
CA ALA A 158 -17.98 -2.73 -5.11
C ALA A 158 -17.59 -2.97 -6.57
N GLU A 159 -16.55 -2.32 -7.09
CA GLU A 159 -15.99 -2.56 -8.43
C GLU A 159 -15.44 -3.99 -8.52
N LYS A 160 -15.74 -4.72 -9.59
CA LYS A 160 -15.40 -6.16 -9.75
C LYS A 160 -14.65 -6.49 -11.04
N GLU A 161 -14.35 -5.50 -11.85
CA GLU A 161 -13.72 -5.70 -13.14
C GLU A 161 -12.39 -4.97 -13.29
N ARG A 162 -12.22 -3.84 -12.59
CA ARG A 162 -11.11 -2.91 -12.79
C ARG A 162 -10.44 -2.55 -11.48
N PRO A 163 -9.12 -2.26 -11.48
CA PRO A 163 -8.49 -1.58 -10.35
C PRO A 163 -9.08 -0.19 -10.17
N THR A 164 -9.12 0.31 -8.93
CA THR A 164 -9.65 1.65 -8.64
C THR A 164 -8.55 2.59 -8.17
N LEU A 165 -8.49 3.78 -8.79
CA LEU A 165 -7.72 4.92 -8.32
C LEU A 165 -8.67 5.94 -7.68
N ILE A 166 -8.47 6.25 -6.41
CA ILE A 166 -9.16 7.34 -5.71
C ILE A 166 -8.21 8.54 -5.70
N ILE A 167 -8.53 9.58 -6.43
CA ILE A 167 -7.78 10.84 -6.45
C ILE A 167 -8.36 11.74 -5.36
N GLY A 168 -7.70 11.78 -4.21
CA GLY A 168 -8.06 12.64 -3.09
C GLY A 168 -7.35 13.98 -3.16
N LYS A 169 -8.09 15.06 -3.47
CA LYS A 169 -7.52 16.39 -3.42
C LYS A 169 -7.32 16.81 -1.98
N THR A 170 -6.08 17.06 -1.60
CA THR A 170 -5.69 17.38 -0.24
C THR A 170 -4.89 18.69 -0.16
N VAL A 171 -4.49 19.07 1.04
CA VAL A 171 -3.69 20.28 1.28
C VAL A 171 -2.40 19.87 1.97
N MET A 172 -1.25 20.11 1.31
CA MET A 172 0.07 19.91 1.91
C MET A 172 0.20 20.74 3.19
N GLY A 173 0.62 20.09 4.29
CA GLY A 173 0.81 20.77 5.57
C GLY A 173 -0.48 21.35 6.14
N LYS A 174 -1.64 20.72 5.94
CA LYS A 174 -2.93 21.20 6.45
C LYS A 174 -2.87 21.53 7.93
N GLY A 175 -3.26 22.75 8.28
CA GLY A 175 -3.19 23.28 9.65
C GLY A 175 -1.86 23.89 10.04
N ALA A 176 -0.81 23.80 9.22
CA ALA A 176 0.50 24.38 9.51
C ALA A 176 0.45 25.92 9.57
N ARG A 177 1.18 26.48 10.53
CA ARG A 177 1.31 27.93 10.77
C ARG A 177 2.77 28.34 10.78
N LYS A 178 3.03 29.55 10.30
CA LYS A 178 4.34 30.22 10.44
C LYS A 178 4.53 30.77 11.85
N ALA A 179 5.74 31.26 12.14
CA ALA A 179 6.06 31.90 13.42
C ALA A 179 5.19 33.14 13.70
N ASP A 180 4.79 33.88 12.66
CA ASP A 180 3.89 35.03 12.77
C ASP A 180 2.39 34.66 12.86
N GLY A 181 2.07 33.37 12.88
CA GLY A 181 0.71 32.83 12.93
C GLY A 181 -0.03 32.75 11.60
N SER A 182 0.56 33.26 10.50
CA SER A 182 -0.03 33.15 9.16
C SER A 182 -0.04 31.69 8.66
N SER A 183 -0.84 31.37 7.62
CA SER A 183 -0.92 30.02 7.07
C SER A 183 0.43 29.60 6.43
N TYR A 184 0.80 28.34 6.65
CA TYR A 184 1.95 27.70 6.02
C TYR A 184 1.53 26.51 5.17
N GLU A 185 0.23 26.37 4.92
CA GLU A 185 -0.36 25.35 4.07
C GLU A 185 0.02 25.52 2.60
N ALA A 186 -0.05 24.44 1.84
CA ALA A 186 0.23 24.41 0.39
C ALA A 186 1.58 25.06 0.02
N ASN A 187 2.61 24.82 0.83
CA ASN A 187 3.93 25.41 0.62
C ASN A 187 5.01 24.32 0.56
N CYS A 188 5.86 24.36 -0.46
CA CYS A 188 6.96 23.41 -0.63
C CYS A 188 7.90 23.35 0.60
N ALA A 189 8.08 24.45 1.32
CA ALA A 189 8.90 24.47 2.53
C ALA A 189 8.32 23.62 3.69
N THR A 190 7.05 23.20 3.62
CA THR A 190 6.48 22.25 4.59
C THR A 190 6.69 20.79 4.20
N HIS A 191 7.20 20.53 3.00
CA HIS A 191 7.46 19.18 2.51
C HIS A 191 8.73 18.60 3.17
N GLY A 192 8.54 17.82 4.23
CA GLY A 192 9.62 17.13 4.92
C GLY A 192 10.49 17.97 5.85
N ALA A 193 10.30 19.29 5.90
CA ALA A 193 11.01 20.16 6.84
C ALA A 193 10.30 20.19 8.21
N PRO A 194 11.04 20.10 9.33
CA PRO A 194 10.45 20.20 10.66
C PRO A 194 9.98 21.63 10.92
N LEU A 195 8.84 21.79 11.57
CA LEU A 195 8.41 23.05 12.15
C LEU A 195 9.13 23.24 13.49
N GLY A 196 9.74 24.39 13.70
CA GLY A 196 10.45 24.73 14.94
C GLY A 196 9.95 26.02 15.58
N GLY A 197 10.32 26.27 16.85
CA GLY A 197 10.00 27.49 17.56
C GLY A 197 8.50 27.83 17.56
N ASP A 198 8.19 29.11 17.32
CA ASP A 198 6.80 29.60 17.33
C ASP A 198 5.93 28.98 16.24
N ALA A 199 6.49 28.58 15.09
CA ALA A 199 5.75 27.90 14.03
C ALA A 199 5.21 26.54 14.52
N TYR A 200 6.01 25.79 15.27
CA TYR A 200 5.56 24.53 15.90
C TYR A 200 4.44 24.80 16.91
N VAL A 201 4.63 25.76 17.83
CA VAL A 201 3.64 26.12 18.86
C VAL A 201 2.33 26.56 18.23
N ASN A 202 2.40 27.43 17.22
CA ASN A 202 1.23 27.94 16.52
C ASN A 202 0.48 26.83 15.76
N THR A 203 1.21 25.91 15.15
CA THR A 203 0.63 24.77 14.43
C THR A 203 -0.10 23.82 15.40
N ILE A 204 0.54 23.43 16.50
CA ILE A 204 -0.10 22.54 17.50
C ILE A 204 -1.38 23.17 18.06
N LYS A 205 -1.35 24.45 18.42
CA LYS A 205 -2.53 25.19 18.88
C LYS A 205 -3.63 25.26 17.83
N ASN A 206 -3.26 25.52 16.56
CA ASN A 206 -4.22 25.59 15.47
C ASN A 206 -4.91 24.23 15.20
N LEU A 207 -4.21 23.13 15.48
CA LEU A 207 -4.74 21.77 15.39
C LEU A 207 -5.49 21.32 16.66
N GLY A 208 -5.65 22.20 17.66
CA GLY A 208 -6.37 21.90 18.90
C GLY A 208 -5.56 21.13 19.95
N GLY A 209 -4.23 21.01 19.75
CA GLY A 209 -3.33 20.33 20.69
C GLY A 209 -2.68 21.27 21.70
N ASP A 210 -2.02 20.69 22.68
CA ASP A 210 -1.20 21.39 23.69
C ASP A 210 0.29 21.27 23.29
N PRO A 211 0.96 22.38 22.94
CA PRO A 211 2.38 22.33 22.55
C PRO A 211 3.32 21.93 23.69
N THR A 212 2.87 22.00 24.95
CA THR A 212 3.66 21.55 26.12
C THR A 212 3.54 20.05 26.37
N ASN A 213 2.48 19.42 25.84
CA ASN A 213 2.24 17.99 25.91
C ASN A 213 1.64 17.43 24.60
N PRO A 214 2.40 17.44 23.50
CA PRO A 214 1.86 17.14 22.16
C PRO A 214 1.61 15.65 21.90
N PHE A 215 2.17 14.75 22.73
CA PHE A 215 2.02 13.30 22.58
C PHE A 215 0.90 12.75 23.47
N VAL A 216 -0.32 13.25 23.26
CA VAL A 216 -1.52 12.82 23.98
C VAL A 216 -2.47 12.09 23.03
N ILE A 217 -2.97 10.93 23.45
CA ILE A 217 -4.08 10.27 22.78
C ILE A 217 -5.37 10.75 23.45
N PHE A 218 -6.23 11.42 22.70
CA PHE A 218 -7.53 11.88 23.21
C PHE A 218 -8.39 10.68 23.60
N PRO A 219 -9.13 10.74 24.71
CA PRO A 219 -9.93 9.61 25.21
C PRO A 219 -10.91 9.04 24.17
N GLU A 220 -11.59 9.90 23.41
CA GLU A 220 -12.52 9.51 22.35
C GLU A 220 -11.83 8.75 21.20
N VAL A 221 -10.57 9.09 20.90
CA VAL A 221 -9.76 8.36 19.90
C VAL A 221 -9.38 6.98 20.44
N ALA A 222 -8.95 6.90 21.71
CA ALA A 222 -8.62 5.64 22.36
C ALA A 222 -9.84 4.70 22.40
N GLU A 223 -11.03 5.20 22.74
CA GLU A 223 -12.27 4.45 22.74
C GLU A 223 -12.64 3.94 21.35
N LEU A 224 -12.54 4.80 20.31
CA LEU A 224 -12.80 4.43 18.92
C LEU A 224 -11.92 3.28 18.48
N TYR A 225 -10.61 3.34 18.74
CA TYR A 225 -9.66 2.30 18.37
C TYR A 225 -9.87 1.01 19.16
N ALA A 226 -10.17 1.11 20.46
CA ALA A 226 -10.49 -0.05 21.28
C ALA A 226 -11.74 -0.79 20.77
N LYS A 227 -12.81 -0.07 20.48
CA LYS A 227 -14.03 -0.63 19.88
C LYS A 227 -13.74 -1.31 18.55
N ARG A 228 -12.98 -0.64 17.67
CA ARG A 228 -12.61 -1.23 16.37
C ARG A 228 -11.74 -2.47 16.51
N ALA A 229 -10.84 -2.51 17.48
CA ALA A 229 -10.02 -3.69 17.76
C ALA A 229 -10.88 -4.91 18.13
N GLU A 230 -11.91 -4.74 18.95
CA GLU A 230 -12.82 -5.84 19.30
C GLU A 230 -13.65 -6.33 18.09
N GLU A 231 -14.10 -5.42 17.23
CA GLU A 231 -14.77 -5.79 15.97
C GLU A 231 -13.82 -6.59 15.06
N LEU A 232 -12.57 -6.15 14.91
CA LEU A 232 -11.57 -6.83 14.08
C LEU A 232 -11.21 -8.22 14.62
N LYS A 233 -11.12 -8.39 15.94
CA LYS A 233 -10.89 -9.70 16.56
C LYS A 233 -11.97 -10.72 16.16
N LYS A 234 -13.25 -10.31 16.14
CA LYS A 234 -14.35 -11.15 15.70
C LYS A 234 -14.22 -11.52 14.23
N ILE A 235 -13.97 -10.54 13.35
CA ILE A 235 -13.78 -10.76 11.92
C ILE A 235 -12.63 -11.74 11.67
N VAL A 236 -11.50 -11.57 12.38
CA VAL A 236 -10.33 -12.45 12.26
C VAL A 236 -10.67 -13.86 12.72
N ALA A 237 -11.35 -14.02 13.85
CA ALA A 237 -11.77 -15.32 14.35
C ALA A 237 -12.67 -16.06 13.34
N GLU A 238 -13.63 -15.35 12.72
CA GLU A 238 -14.50 -15.91 11.68
C GLU A 238 -13.71 -16.33 10.44
N LYS A 239 -12.75 -15.52 9.99
CA LYS A 239 -11.87 -15.86 8.87
C LYS A 239 -11.03 -17.10 9.15
N TYR A 240 -10.46 -17.22 10.34
CA TYR A 240 -9.72 -18.43 10.75
C TYR A 240 -10.62 -19.66 10.82
N ALA A 241 -11.83 -19.55 11.35
CA ALA A 241 -12.78 -20.64 11.37
C ALA A 241 -13.17 -21.11 9.95
N LYS A 242 -13.42 -20.17 9.03
CA LYS A 242 -13.68 -20.47 7.61
C LYS A 242 -12.48 -21.16 6.96
N LYS A 243 -11.25 -20.66 7.18
CA LYS A 243 -10.02 -21.28 6.66
C LYS A 243 -9.84 -22.71 7.21
N ALA A 244 -10.08 -22.92 8.49
CA ALA A 244 -9.98 -24.25 9.11
C ALA A 244 -11.03 -25.24 8.54
N ALA A 245 -12.27 -24.80 8.35
CA ALA A 245 -13.31 -25.61 7.73
C ALA A 245 -12.97 -25.97 6.27
N TRP A 246 -12.48 -24.99 5.50
CA TRP A 246 -12.03 -25.20 4.14
C TRP A 246 -10.86 -26.19 4.07
N ALA A 247 -9.86 -26.04 4.95
CA ALA A 247 -8.70 -26.95 5.00
C ALA A 247 -9.12 -28.39 5.32
N LYS A 248 -10.11 -28.58 6.20
CA LYS A 248 -10.67 -29.90 6.49
C LYS A 248 -11.39 -30.52 5.29
N ALA A 249 -12.08 -29.69 4.50
CA ALA A 249 -12.78 -30.14 3.30
C ALA A 249 -11.85 -30.36 2.10
N ASN A 250 -10.69 -29.71 2.08
CA ASN A 250 -9.73 -29.71 0.96
C ASN A 250 -8.28 -30.01 1.45
N PRO A 251 -8.00 -31.22 1.99
CA PRO A 251 -6.72 -31.50 2.66
C PRO A 251 -5.49 -31.38 1.72
N GLU A 252 -5.62 -31.77 0.46
CA GLU A 252 -4.53 -31.65 -0.50
C GLU A 252 -4.22 -30.19 -0.86
N LEU A 253 -5.26 -29.38 -1.09
CA LEU A 253 -5.08 -27.96 -1.35
C LEU A 253 -4.54 -27.22 -0.13
N ALA A 254 -4.98 -27.60 1.08
CA ALA A 254 -4.47 -27.05 2.32
C ALA A 254 -2.97 -27.32 2.49
N ALA A 255 -2.53 -28.56 2.23
CA ALA A 255 -1.11 -28.91 2.27
C ALA A 255 -0.30 -28.12 1.23
N LYS A 256 -0.86 -27.89 0.03
CA LYS A 256 -0.23 -27.07 -1.01
C LYS A 256 -0.15 -25.60 -0.61
N LEU A 257 -1.19 -25.05 0.03
CA LEU A 257 -1.21 -23.69 0.55
C LEU A 257 -0.13 -23.50 1.63
N GLU A 258 -0.02 -24.43 2.57
CA GLU A 258 1.04 -24.42 3.59
C GLU A 258 2.44 -24.48 2.97
N LEU A 259 2.64 -25.26 1.89
CA LEU A 259 3.90 -25.29 1.17
C LEU A 259 4.25 -23.92 0.59
N PHE A 260 3.29 -23.18 -0.01
CA PHE A 260 3.52 -21.83 -0.54
C PHE A 260 3.93 -20.84 0.56
N PHE A 261 3.34 -20.93 1.74
CA PHE A 261 3.69 -20.07 2.86
C PHE A 261 4.94 -20.52 3.65
N SER A 262 5.44 -21.73 3.41
CA SER A 262 6.59 -22.27 4.14
C SER A 262 7.93 -21.59 3.80
N GLY A 263 7.99 -20.79 2.74
CA GLY A 263 9.22 -20.21 2.20
C GLY A 263 10.19 -21.24 1.60
N LYS A 264 9.80 -22.51 1.51
CA LYS A 264 10.64 -23.56 0.92
C LYS A 264 10.61 -23.44 -0.61
N ALA A 265 11.79 -23.35 -1.20
CA ALA A 265 11.92 -23.41 -2.65
C ALA A 265 11.49 -24.80 -3.16
N PRO A 266 10.85 -24.87 -4.36
CA PRO A 266 10.57 -26.14 -5.00
C PRO A 266 11.88 -26.88 -5.28
N LYS A 267 11.83 -28.21 -5.15
CA LYS A 267 12.97 -29.06 -5.52
C LYS A 267 13.00 -29.18 -7.05
N VAL A 268 13.96 -28.52 -7.66
CA VAL A 268 14.21 -28.58 -9.11
C VAL A 268 15.56 -29.26 -9.32
N ASP A 269 15.60 -30.29 -10.17
CA ASP A 269 16.87 -30.87 -10.62
C ASP A 269 17.46 -29.98 -11.70
N TRP A 270 18.25 -28.99 -11.28
CA TRP A 270 18.92 -28.08 -12.18
C TRP A 270 19.99 -28.77 -13.05
N ALA A 271 20.54 -29.92 -12.61
CA ALA A 271 21.54 -30.68 -13.33
C ALA A 271 20.94 -31.44 -14.50
N ALA A 272 19.65 -31.75 -14.47
CA ALA A 272 18.93 -32.40 -15.57
C ALA A 272 18.57 -31.44 -16.72
N ILE A 273 18.94 -30.16 -16.63
CA ILE A 273 18.65 -29.20 -17.69
C ILE A 273 19.66 -29.32 -18.81
N GLU A 274 19.24 -29.88 -19.91
CA GLU A 274 20.04 -29.93 -21.13
C GLU A 274 19.83 -28.68 -21.98
N GLN A 275 20.90 -27.97 -22.29
CA GLN A 275 20.90 -26.83 -23.19
C GLN A 275 21.52 -27.21 -24.51
N LYS A 276 20.82 -26.91 -25.60
CA LYS A 276 21.38 -27.13 -26.95
C LYS A 276 22.58 -26.19 -27.15
N ALA A 277 23.70 -26.77 -27.60
CA ALA A 277 24.90 -25.99 -27.94
C ALA A 277 24.57 -24.91 -28.99
N GLY A 278 25.11 -23.72 -28.81
CA GLY A 278 24.84 -22.57 -29.70
C GLY A 278 23.47 -21.91 -29.53
N SER A 279 22.68 -22.31 -28.53
CA SER A 279 21.41 -21.63 -28.22
C SER A 279 21.65 -20.20 -27.80
N ALA A 280 20.77 -19.29 -28.27
CA ALA A 280 20.76 -17.93 -27.77
C ALA A 280 20.43 -17.92 -26.26
N THR A 281 21.05 -17.02 -25.48
CA THR A 281 20.86 -16.91 -24.01
C THR A 281 19.42 -16.75 -23.62
N ARG A 282 18.60 -16.02 -24.41
CA ARG A 282 17.15 -15.90 -24.18
C ARG A 282 16.41 -17.24 -24.24
N ALA A 283 16.83 -18.17 -25.15
CA ALA A 283 16.21 -19.47 -25.23
C ALA A 283 16.64 -20.37 -24.05
N ALA A 284 17.91 -20.30 -23.65
CA ALA A 284 18.40 -20.97 -22.45
C ALA A 284 17.67 -20.50 -21.20
N SER A 285 17.48 -19.17 -21.04
CA SER A 285 16.70 -18.59 -19.97
C SER A 285 15.24 -19.07 -19.96
N ALA A 286 14.59 -19.14 -21.13
CA ALA A 286 13.24 -19.66 -21.27
C ALA A 286 13.10 -21.12 -20.82
N THR A 287 14.08 -21.96 -21.11
CA THR A 287 14.11 -23.36 -20.66
C THR A 287 14.17 -23.46 -19.14
N VAL A 288 15.05 -22.68 -18.51
CA VAL A 288 15.18 -22.63 -17.03
C VAL A 288 13.92 -22.09 -16.38
N LEU A 289 13.38 -20.98 -16.89
CA LEU A 289 12.13 -20.39 -16.39
C LEU A 289 10.94 -21.34 -16.57
N GLY A 290 10.87 -22.08 -17.68
CA GLY A 290 9.84 -23.08 -17.91
C GLY A 290 9.79 -24.14 -16.82
N LEU A 291 10.95 -24.63 -16.39
CA LEU A 291 11.07 -25.61 -15.30
C LEU A 291 10.66 -25.00 -13.93
N SER A 292 11.08 -23.77 -13.66
CA SER A 292 10.66 -23.06 -12.45
C SER A 292 9.14 -22.86 -12.42
N LEU A 293 8.52 -22.48 -13.54
CA LEU A 293 7.09 -22.23 -13.65
C LEU A 293 6.24 -23.51 -13.52
N ILE A 294 6.71 -24.66 -13.99
CA ILE A 294 6.02 -25.95 -13.83
C ILE A 294 5.83 -26.29 -12.35
N HIS A 295 6.78 -25.92 -11.48
CA HIS A 295 6.68 -26.19 -10.05
C HIS A 295 5.82 -25.17 -9.30
N ILE A 296 5.60 -24.00 -9.86
CA ILE A 296 4.80 -22.91 -9.28
C ILE A 296 3.36 -22.93 -9.83
N SER A 297 3.23 -23.13 -11.14
CA SER A 297 1.94 -23.12 -11.83
C SER A 297 1.73 -24.40 -12.61
N GLU A 298 0.67 -25.14 -12.32
CA GLU A 298 0.24 -26.21 -13.22
C GLU A 298 -0.26 -25.59 -14.53
N PRO A 299 0.18 -26.10 -15.70
CA PRO A 299 0.00 -25.42 -16.98
C PRO A 299 -1.44 -25.32 -17.49
N THR A 300 -2.39 -25.90 -16.81
CA THR A 300 -3.75 -26.12 -17.33
C THR A 300 -4.75 -24.98 -17.11
N ARG A 301 -4.44 -23.91 -16.38
CA ARG A 301 -5.41 -22.84 -16.08
C ARG A 301 -4.95 -21.39 -16.23
N LEU A 302 -3.79 -21.13 -16.79
CA LEU A 302 -3.31 -19.75 -17.04
C LEU A 302 -3.92 -19.10 -18.30
N ARG A 303 -5.09 -19.50 -18.75
CA ARG A 303 -5.75 -18.89 -19.92
C ARG A 303 -6.66 -17.71 -19.62
N ARG A 304 -6.78 -17.28 -18.35
CA ARG A 304 -7.42 -16.02 -17.95
C ARG A 304 -6.97 -15.65 -16.54
N ILE A 305 -5.90 -14.88 -16.42
CA ILE A 305 -5.81 -13.86 -15.40
C ILE A 305 -6.35 -12.61 -16.06
#